data_0c14c6dda1745c68d19c8b79b793df7e
#
_entry.id   0c14c6dda1745c68d19c8b79b793df7e
#
_cell.length_a   1.000
_cell.length_b   1.000
_cell.length_c   1.000
_cell.angle_alpha   90.00
_cell.angle_beta   90.00
_cell.angle_gamma   90.00
#
_symmetry.space_group_name_H-M   'P 1'
#
loop_
_entity.id
_entity.type
_entity.pdbx_description
1 polymer ?
#
loop_
_entity_poly.entity_id
_entity_poly.type
_entity_poly.pdbx_seq_one_letter_code
_entity_poly.pdbx_strand_id
1 'polypeptide(L)'
;MKIPLDQFEQVIDEKILQRGLTYFKKGHVQELEEVSPNTYEAIVEGTEDYTVRLTVENNVVTEYSCDCPYDLGPICKHVAAVIFSLQEEELGLTKKTAKPKKSAGAGTKKSKSVATQIDELMDKASVDELKELIRTEAVKNAVFRNHVLASLEHYDENVSKELYQKQLKAMVRSATDRYGLIDWNNARALGYAVDELLDSARKQIDHGKFEKAAAICFAVMEEMFEPLNTADDSNGDISGCIDGAINLLSDMATTCDSTAIRRQIFDFCLEEFEKGVFEGWDWHTSLLTMAAGLAVTDDDFNRVMALAEIKQQSDYRNEELQLIKYDLLLKRKGETVANQFLEQNIDNPIFRRMAIKKALEQKHYTKAVRLAEDGVKTDMKDKPGLAKEWYDWLLKIAQAQKDTPKIIEYARHLLIDNFRNEQDYYQILKEHVKPEDWDAVINAIVREIKAKSRWYDTGLVATIYIREEKWDKLWEMVKENPDLSFIERYETYLSKHYADEIVDLYVSQILDYLNRNMGRDHYQTACRYIRRMIKLGGKAKADKLIAQLRILYAKRPALMQELDRV
;
A
#
# COMPACT_ATOMS: atom_id res chain seq x y z
N MET A 1 8.81 -7.96 -3.85
CA MET A 1 8.64 -7.22 -2.58
C MET A 1 9.93 -7.32 -1.80
N LYS A 2 10.53 -6.20 -1.36
CA LYS A 2 11.78 -6.21 -0.57
C LYS A 2 11.43 -6.37 0.91
N ILE A 3 12.06 -7.31 1.61
CA ILE A 3 11.72 -7.67 3.00
C ILE A 3 12.96 -7.49 3.88
N PRO A 4 13.03 -6.43 4.73
CA PRO A 4 14.13 -6.26 5.67
C PRO A 4 14.14 -7.39 6.70
N LEU A 5 15.29 -8.05 6.92
CA LEU A 5 15.42 -9.17 7.84
C LEU A 5 15.23 -8.78 9.32
N ASP A 6 15.43 -7.53 9.66
CA ASP A 6 15.22 -6.99 11.01
C ASP A 6 13.76 -6.55 11.27
N GLN A 7 12.92 -6.43 10.22
CA GLN A 7 11.55 -5.93 10.32
C GLN A 7 10.54 -6.78 9.52
N PHE A 8 10.91 -7.98 9.07
CA PHE A 8 10.04 -8.82 8.24
C PHE A 8 8.71 -9.17 8.92
N GLU A 9 8.68 -9.21 10.25
CA GLU A 9 7.45 -9.45 11.03
C GLU A 9 6.38 -8.36 10.82
N GLN A 10 6.78 -7.15 10.40
CA GLN A 10 5.85 -6.04 10.11
C GLN A 10 5.36 -6.01 8.65
N VAL A 11 6.03 -6.78 7.78
CA VAL A 11 5.82 -6.77 6.32
C VAL A 11 5.03 -7.98 5.86
N ILE A 12 5.16 -9.13 6.56
CA ILE A 12 4.48 -10.38 6.22
C ILE A 12 3.12 -10.45 6.94
N ASP A 13 2.09 -10.93 6.24
CA ASP A 13 0.76 -11.16 6.82
C ASP A 13 0.84 -11.96 8.12
N GLU A 14 0.14 -11.52 9.16
CA GLU A 14 0.21 -12.10 10.52
C GLU A 14 -0.10 -13.60 10.55
N LYS A 15 -1.08 -14.08 9.73
CA LYS A 15 -1.42 -15.51 9.68
C LYS A 15 -0.30 -16.33 9.03
N ILE A 16 0.32 -15.80 7.99
CA ILE A 16 1.44 -16.44 7.31
C ILE A 16 2.67 -16.45 8.23
N LEU A 17 2.94 -15.32 8.89
CA LEU A 17 4.02 -15.18 9.86
C LEU A 17 3.90 -16.22 10.99
N GLN A 18 2.73 -16.35 11.62
CA GLN A 18 2.47 -17.31 12.69
C GLN A 18 2.63 -18.77 12.23
N ARG A 19 2.19 -19.06 11.00
CA ARG A 19 2.38 -20.40 10.39
C ARG A 19 3.86 -20.67 10.08
N GLY A 20 4.58 -19.68 9.54
CA GLY A 20 6.02 -19.76 9.30
C GLY A 20 6.82 -19.97 10.59
N LEU A 21 6.53 -19.20 11.64
CA LEU A 21 7.12 -19.36 12.96
C LEU A 21 6.86 -20.75 13.55
N THR A 22 5.68 -21.31 13.32
CA THR A 22 5.35 -22.67 13.76
C THR A 22 6.19 -23.73 13.04
N TYR A 23 6.40 -23.57 11.73
CA TYR A 23 7.24 -24.45 10.91
C TYR A 23 8.71 -24.36 11.34
N PHE A 24 9.22 -23.15 11.53
CA PHE A 24 10.56 -22.90 12.04
C PHE A 24 10.77 -23.54 13.43
N LYS A 25 9.91 -23.26 14.41
CA LYS A 25 10.00 -23.80 15.77
C LYS A 25 9.93 -25.33 15.85
N LYS A 26 9.22 -25.96 14.91
CA LYS A 26 9.13 -27.42 14.81
C LYS A 26 10.31 -28.05 14.08
N GLY A 27 11.25 -27.25 13.56
CA GLY A 27 12.41 -27.72 12.84
C GLY A 27 12.08 -28.27 11.45
N HIS A 28 11.05 -27.78 10.82
CA HIS A 28 10.68 -28.19 9.45
C HIS A 28 11.58 -27.59 8.38
N VAL A 29 12.39 -26.57 8.70
CA VAL A 29 13.40 -26.03 7.78
C VAL A 29 14.64 -26.91 7.85
N GLN A 30 14.97 -27.55 6.75
CA GLN A 30 16.07 -28.48 6.60
C GLN A 30 17.04 -27.93 5.55
N GLU A 31 18.31 -28.33 5.67
CA GLU A 31 19.35 -28.12 4.66
C GLU A 31 19.43 -26.64 4.16
N LEU A 32 19.39 -25.67 5.09
CA LEU A 32 19.60 -24.24 4.72
C LEU A 32 21.09 -24.07 4.39
N GLU A 33 21.37 -23.76 3.12
CA GLU A 33 22.74 -23.62 2.60
C GLU A 33 22.82 -22.38 1.68
N GLU A 34 23.97 -21.69 1.70
CA GLU A 34 24.26 -20.63 0.73
C GLU A 34 24.76 -21.27 -0.58
N VAL A 35 23.90 -21.26 -1.61
CA VAL A 35 24.18 -21.92 -2.91
C VAL A 35 24.96 -21.04 -3.88
N SER A 36 24.91 -19.71 -3.70
CA SER A 36 25.73 -18.72 -4.40
C SER A 36 25.83 -17.46 -3.53
N PRO A 37 26.75 -16.52 -3.79
CA PRO A 37 26.90 -15.32 -2.98
C PRO A 37 25.55 -14.62 -2.72
N ASN A 38 25.19 -14.49 -1.45
CA ASN A 38 23.94 -13.89 -0.97
C ASN A 38 22.64 -14.66 -1.34
N THR A 39 22.73 -15.87 -1.90
CA THR A 39 21.56 -16.67 -2.27
C THR A 39 21.51 -17.94 -1.44
N TYR A 40 20.44 -18.12 -0.71
CA TYR A 40 20.21 -19.24 0.22
C TYR A 40 19.11 -20.15 -0.34
N GLU A 41 19.30 -21.46 -0.16
CA GLU A 41 18.31 -22.48 -0.49
C GLU A 41 18.05 -23.35 0.73
N ALA A 42 16.79 -23.69 0.96
CA ALA A 42 16.37 -24.57 2.06
C ALA A 42 15.26 -25.52 1.61
N ILE A 43 15.23 -26.71 2.19
CA ILE A 43 14.10 -27.64 2.07
C ILE A 43 13.21 -27.46 3.29
N VAL A 44 11.90 -27.28 3.08
CA VAL A 44 10.91 -27.14 4.14
C VAL A 44 9.95 -28.32 4.10
N GLU A 45 9.99 -29.16 5.14
CA GLU A 45 9.07 -30.28 5.31
C GLU A 45 7.63 -29.81 5.52
N GLY A 46 6.70 -30.25 4.67
CA GLY A 46 5.28 -29.95 4.77
C GLY A 46 4.41 -31.18 4.48
N THR A 47 3.41 -31.03 3.62
CA THR A 47 2.65 -32.15 3.03
C THR A 47 3.54 -32.94 2.07
N GLU A 48 4.43 -32.21 1.42
CA GLU A 48 5.56 -32.66 0.61
C GLU A 48 6.76 -31.82 1.02
N ASP A 49 7.96 -32.14 0.55
CA ASP A 49 9.15 -31.34 0.75
C ASP A 49 9.17 -30.20 -0.26
N TYR A 50 9.24 -28.95 0.23
CA TYR A 50 9.21 -27.75 -0.61
C TYR A 50 10.58 -27.07 -0.61
N THR A 51 11.04 -26.69 -1.79
CA THR A 51 12.28 -25.93 -1.97
C THR A 51 11.99 -24.44 -1.88
N VAL A 52 12.70 -23.76 -0.98
CA VAL A 52 12.64 -22.31 -0.82
C VAL A 52 14.00 -21.71 -1.18
N ARG A 53 14.01 -20.70 -2.04
CA ARG A 53 15.22 -19.94 -2.40
C ARG A 53 15.02 -18.47 -2.05
N LEU A 54 16.05 -17.85 -1.42
CA LEU A 54 16.06 -16.45 -1.01
C LEU A 54 17.37 -15.78 -1.45
N THR A 55 17.29 -14.58 -2.00
CA THR A 55 18.46 -13.71 -2.22
C THR A 55 18.44 -12.57 -1.21
N VAL A 56 19.54 -12.38 -0.47
CA VAL A 56 19.66 -11.39 0.61
C VAL A 56 20.77 -10.40 0.29
N GLU A 57 20.46 -9.13 0.10
CA GLU A 57 21.43 -8.07 -0.12
C GLU A 57 21.27 -6.98 0.95
N ASN A 58 22.38 -6.60 1.59
CA ASN A 58 22.39 -5.54 2.62
C ASN A 58 21.31 -5.75 3.72
N ASN A 59 21.15 -6.97 4.21
CA ASN A 59 20.15 -7.35 5.22
C ASN A 59 18.70 -7.23 4.75
N VAL A 60 18.44 -7.28 3.44
CA VAL A 60 17.13 -7.24 2.83
C VAL A 60 16.98 -8.44 1.90
N VAL A 61 15.90 -9.21 2.05
CA VAL A 61 15.51 -10.22 1.06
C VAL A 61 15.00 -9.49 -0.17
N THR A 62 15.76 -9.57 -1.25
CA THR A 62 15.44 -8.88 -2.53
C THR A 62 14.63 -9.78 -3.45
N GLU A 63 14.89 -11.09 -3.41
CA GLU A 63 14.18 -12.10 -4.21
C GLU A 63 13.84 -13.32 -3.35
N TYR A 64 12.73 -13.97 -3.62
CA TYR A 64 12.33 -15.21 -2.98
C TYR A 64 11.44 -16.05 -3.89
N SER A 65 11.54 -17.37 -3.76
CA SER A 65 10.68 -18.33 -4.44
C SER A 65 10.41 -19.56 -3.58
N CYS A 66 9.28 -20.22 -3.80
CA CYS A 66 8.92 -21.50 -3.20
C CYS A 66 8.06 -22.30 -4.18
N ASP A 67 8.33 -23.58 -4.31
CA ASP A 67 7.61 -24.50 -5.21
C ASP A 67 6.29 -25.04 -4.64
N CYS A 68 5.86 -24.55 -3.45
CA CYS A 68 4.59 -24.98 -2.88
C CYS A 68 3.37 -24.42 -3.61
N PRO A 69 2.21 -25.11 -3.59
CA PRO A 69 0.99 -24.69 -4.27
C PRO A 69 0.24 -23.55 -3.58
N TYR A 70 0.94 -22.69 -2.79
CA TYR A 70 0.34 -21.56 -2.12
C TYR A 70 0.24 -20.37 -3.07
N ASP A 71 -0.98 -19.92 -3.33
CA ASP A 71 -1.34 -18.86 -4.29
C ASP A 71 -2.16 -17.70 -3.67
N LEU A 72 -2.38 -17.73 -2.35
CA LEU A 72 -3.21 -16.76 -1.64
C LEU A 72 -2.46 -15.48 -1.19
N GLY A 73 -1.23 -15.27 -1.67
CA GLY A 73 -0.43 -14.09 -1.31
C GLY A 73 1.03 -14.20 -1.77
N PRO A 74 1.76 -13.09 -1.75
CA PRO A 74 3.12 -13.03 -2.29
C PRO A 74 4.12 -13.89 -1.50
N ILE A 75 3.86 -14.17 -0.22
CA ILE A 75 4.75 -14.93 0.66
C ILE A 75 3.98 -16.10 1.26
N CYS A 76 4.49 -17.31 1.10
CA CYS A 76 3.95 -18.50 1.75
C CYS A 76 4.58 -18.73 3.14
N LYS A 77 3.98 -19.61 3.94
CA LYS A 77 4.50 -20.00 5.25
C LYS A 77 5.91 -20.61 5.22
N HIS A 78 6.31 -21.24 4.10
CA HIS A 78 7.62 -21.86 3.96
C HIS A 78 8.72 -20.80 3.76
N VAL A 79 8.46 -19.77 2.92
CA VAL A 79 9.33 -18.60 2.79
C VAL A 79 9.49 -17.90 4.15
N ALA A 80 8.40 -17.68 4.88
CA ALA A 80 8.47 -17.08 6.21
C ALA A 80 9.28 -17.93 7.20
N ALA A 81 9.17 -19.27 7.15
CA ALA A 81 9.94 -20.17 8.01
C ALA A 81 11.44 -20.08 7.73
N VAL A 82 11.86 -19.98 6.46
CA VAL A 82 13.28 -19.86 6.09
C VAL A 82 13.82 -18.48 6.48
N ILE A 83 13.04 -17.41 6.39
CA ILE A 83 13.45 -16.08 6.89
C ILE A 83 13.72 -16.12 8.40
N PHE A 84 12.89 -16.78 9.20
CA PHE A 84 13.15 -17.00 10.63
C PHE A 84 14.47 -17.76 10.88
N SER A 85 14.76 -18.78 10.06
CA SER A 85 16.01 -19.57 10.19
C SER A 85 17.24 -18.72 9.87
N LEU A 86 17.19 -17.89 8.82
CA LEU A 86 18.28 -16.97 8.46
C LEU A 86 18.53 -15.92 9.54
N GLN A 87 17.47 -15.35 10.12
CA GLN A 87 17.60 -14.37 11.18
C GLN A 87 18.24 -14.98 12.45
N GLU A 88 17.90 -16.23 12.81
CA GLU A 88 18.50 -16.92 13.95
C GLU A 88 19.99 -17.21 13.74
N GLU A 89 20.41 -17.55 12.52
CA GLU A 89 21.82 -17.75 12.17
C GLU A 89 22.62 -16.43 12.22
N GLU A 90 22.10 -15.33 11.70
CA GLU A 90 22.76 -14.03 11.75
C GLU A 90 22.90 -13.48 13.18
N LEU A 91 21.92 -13.70 14.04
CA LEU A 91 21.97 -13.31 15.44
C LEU A 91 22.88 -14.20 16.30
N GLY A 92 23.48 -15.25 15.73
CA GLY A 92 24.44 -16.15 16.43
C GLY A 92 23.83 -16.92 17.61
N LEU A 93 22.51 -17.12 17.64
CA LEU A 93 21.79 -17.76 18.75
C LEU A 93 21.82 -19.29 18.70
N THR A 94 22.27 -19.91 17.60
CA THR A 94 22.45 -21.35 17.51
C THR A 94 23.89 -21.79 17.85
N LYS A 95 24.09 -22.30 19.06
CA LYS A 95 25.19 -23.19 19.34
C LYS A 95 24.96 -24.51 18.58
N LYS A 96 25.85 -24.83 17.65
CA LYS A 96 25.91 -26.15 16.99
C LYS A 96 25.87 -27.27 18.02
N THR A 97 24.69 -27.83 18.30
CA THR A 97 24.56 -29.10 19.00
C THR A 97 24.51 -30.22 17.97
N ALA A 98 25.68 -30.73 17.65
CA ALA A 98 25.79 -32.01 16.96
C ALA A 98 25.13 -33.09 17.82
N LYS A 99 24.01 -33.67 17.40
CA LYS A 99 23.49 -34.92 17.97
C LYS A 99 24.10 -36.11 17.27
N PRO A 100 24.44 -37.20 18.03
CA PRO A 100 25.25 -38.30 17.52
C PRO A 100 24.48 -39.18 16.54
N LYS A 101 25.16 -39.53 15.46
CA LYS A 101 24.75 -40.54 14.48
C LYS A 101 24.32 -41.85 15.16
N LYS A 102 23.07 -42.27 14.91
CA LYS A 102 22.70 -43.68 15.00
C LYS A 102 22.88 -44.33 13.63
N SER A 103 23.61 -45.43 13.66
CA SER A 103 24.08 -46.19 12.54
C SER A 103 23.00 -46.97 11.80
N ALA A 104 23.18 -47.02 10.47
CA ALA A 104 22.93 -48.12 9.55
C ALA A 104 21.49 -48.58 9.28
N GLY A 105 21.08 -48.33 8.04
CA GLY A 105 20.00 -49.03 7.36
C GLY A 105 19.87 -48.55 5.92
N ALA A 106 20.41 -49.36 4.99
CA ALA A 106 20.13 -49.47 3.54
C ALA A 106 19.81 -48.23 2.72
N GLY A 107 20.65 -47.96 1.73
CA GLY A 107 20.59 -46.86 0.78
C GLY A 107 19.26 -46.68 0.05
N THR A 108 18.66 -45.53 0.30
CA THR A 108 17.78 -44.85 -0.65
C THR A 108 18.60 -43.67 -1.19
N LYS A 109 18.79 -43.64 -2.52
CA LYS A 109 19.38 -42.50 -3.23
C LYS A 109 18.55 -41.26 -2.87
N LYS A 110 19.17 -40.22 -2.26
CA LYS A 110 18.57 -38.91 -2.08
C LYS A 110 18.05 -38.45 -3.45
N SER A 111 16.76 -38.12 -3.56
CA SER A 111 16.21 -37.53 -4.79
C SER A 111 16.70 -36.09 -4.84
N LYS A 112 17.42 -35.73 -5.90
CA LYS A 112 17.82 -34.36 -6.19
C LYS A 112 16.57 -33.52 -6.42
N SER A 113 16.59 -32.21 -6.06
CA SER A 113 15.49 -31.31 -6.39
C SER A 113 15.22 -31.31 -7.90
N VAL A 114 13.99 -31.03 -8.30
CA VAL A 114 13.61 -30.98 -9.73
C VAL A 114 14.46 -29.92 -10.45
N ALA A 115 14.69 -28.76 -9.83
CA ALA A 115 15.55 -27.71 -10.37
C ALA A 115 16.99 -28.19 -10.61
N THR A 116 17.62 -28.83 -9.61
CA THR A 116 18.97 -29.38 -9.76
C THR A 116 19.05 -30.47 -10.83
N GLN A 117 17.98 -31.28 -10.98
CA GLN A 117 17.93 -32.28 -12.04
C GLN A 117 17.84 -31.65 -13.43
N ILE A 118 17.06 -30.55 -13.57
CA ILE A 118 16.95 -29.79 -14.80
C ILE A 118 18.28 -29.13 -15.14
N ASP A 119 18.93 -28.45 -14.20
CA ASP A 119 20.22 -27.79 -14.42
C ASP A 119 21.30 -28.82 -14.87
N GLU A 120 21.41 -29.95 -14.18
CA GLU A 120 22.35 -31.01 -14.56
C GLU A 120 22.08 -31.62 -15.94
N LEU A 121 20.81 -31.66 -16.38
CA LEU A 121 20.45 -32.14 -17.70
C LEU A 121 20.70 -31.08 -18.77
N MET A 122 20.42 -29.81 -18.45
CA MET A 122 20.70 -28.67 -19.33
C MET A 122 22.20 -28.51 -19.60
N ASP A 123 23.05 -28.70 -18.59
CA ASP A 123 24.52 -28.66 -18.73
C ASP A 123 25.05 -29.79 -19.62
N LYS A 124 24.34 -30.90 -19.73
CA LYS A 124 24.73 -32.06 -20.55
C LYS A 124 24.14 -32.04 -21.97
N ALA A 125 23.05 -31.30 -22.13
CA ALA A 125 22.36 -31.22 -23.43
C ALA A 125 23.16 -30.33 -24.38
N SER A 126 23.16 -30.71 -25.64
CA SER A 126 23.68 -29.85 -26.71
C SER A 126 22.75 -28.67 -26.95
N VAL A 127 23.31 -27.57 -27.49
CA VAL A 127 22.53 -26.39 -27.85
C VAL A 127 21.40 -26.73 -28.82
N ASP A 128 21.61 -27.70 -29.72
CA ASP A 128 20.58 -28.11 -30.69
C ASP A 128 19.46 -28.92 -30.04
N GLU A 129 19.76 -29.76 -29.05
CA GLU A 129 18.74 -30.47 -28.25
C GLU A 129 17.90 -29.49 -27.44
N LEU A 130 18.52 -28.47 -26.81
CA LEU A 130 17.81 -27.44 -26.08
C LEU A 130 16.91 -26.59 -26.99
N LYS A 131 17.39 -26.23 -28.19
CA LYS A 131 16.57 -25.53 -29.21
C LYS A 131 15.39 -26.36 -29.64
N GLU A 132 15.55 -27.67 -29.84
CA GLU A 132 14.47 -28.55 -30.26
C GLU A 132 13.44 -28.74 -29.13
N LEU A 133 13.89 -28.84 -27.87
CA LEU A 133 13.01 -28.89 -26.72
C LEU A 133 12.15 -27.60 -26.63
N ILE A 134 12.79 -26.43 -26.73
CA ILE A 134 12.12 -25.11 -26.69
C ILE A 134 11.11 -25.00 -27.85
N ARG A 135 11.48 -25.40 -29.08
CA ARG A 135 10.58 -25.35 -30.24
C ARG A 135 9.37 -26.27 -30.05
N THR A 136 9.62 -27.48 -29.55
CA THR A 136 8.56 -28.48 -29.36
C THR A 136 7.54 -27.99 -28.32
N GLU A 137 8.00 -27.40 -27.23
CA GLU A 137 7.11 -26.87 -26.20
C GLU A 137 6.41 -25.59 -26.68
N ALA A 138 7.10 -24.69 -27.36
CA ALA A 138 6.52 -23.48 -27.92
C ALA A 138 5.41 -23.73 -28.96
N VAL A 139 5.46 -24.85 -29.69
CA VAL A 139 4.37 -25.24 -30.59
C VAL A 139 3.13 -25.67 -29.84
N LYS A 140 3.28 -26.36 -28.71
CA LYS A 140 2.17 -26.91 -27.90
C LYS A 140 1.55 -25.89 -26.94
N ASN A 141 2.37 -25.02 -26.36
CA ASN A 141 1.98 -24.10 -25.34
C ASN A 141 2.12 -22.65 -25.82
N ALA A 142 0.97 -21.98 -25.99
CA ALA A 142 0.94 -20.60 -26.49
C ALA A 142 1.58 -19.58 -25.52
N VAL A 143 1.42 -19.78 -24.22
CA VAL A 143 2.02 -18.91 -23.18
C VAL A 143 3.54 -19.04 -23.22
N PHE A 144 4.06 -20.27 -23.20
CA PHE A 144 5.49 -20.53 -23.30
C PHE A 144 6.09 -20.00 -24.62
N ARG A 145 5.38 -20.18 -25.75
CA ARG A 145 5.80 -19.61 -27.04
C ARG A 145 5.95 -18.08 -26.96
N ASN A 146 4.96 -17.39 -26.39
CA ASN A 146 5.00 -15.94 -26.26
C ASN A 146 6.16 -15.47 -25.36
N HIS A 147 6.40 -16.21 -24.26
CA HIS A 147 7.54 -15.98 -23.40
C HIS A 147 8.89 -16.15 -24.15
N VAL A 148 9.07 -17.23 -24.90
CA VAL A 148 10.28 -17.45 -25.71
C VAL A 148 10.48 -16.35 -26.74
N LEU A 149 9.40 -15.94 -27.44
CA LEU A 149 9.47 -14.86 -28.43
C LEU A 149 9.89 -13.54 -27.75
N ALA A 150 9.27 -13.16 -26.64
CA ALA A 150 9.63 -11.96 -25.90
C ALA A 150 11.07 -12.00 -25.37
N SER A 151 11.53 -13.13 -24.83
CA SER A 151 12.86 -13.29 -24.27
C SER A 151 13.98 -13.25 -25.32
N LEU A 152 13.71 -13.69 -26.56
CA LEU A 152 14.70 -13.77 -27.65
C LEU A 152 14.61 -12.61 -28.66
N GLU A 153 13.66 -11.74 -28.51
CA GLU A 153 13.37 -10.63 -29.44
C GLU A 153 14.50 -9.60 -29.57
N HIS A 154 15.35 -9.49 -28.55
CA HIS A 154 16.51 -8.60 -28.59
C HIS A 154 17.55 -8.98 -29.69
N TYR A 155 17.44 -10.18 -30.26
CA TYR A 155 18.24 -10.63 -31.41
C TYR A 155 17.63 -10.24 -32.77
N ASP A 156 16.35 -9.80 -32.83
CA ASP A 156 15.74 -9.33 -34.08
C ASP A 156 15.99 -7.83 -34.27
N GLU A 157 16.61 -7.44 -35.38
CA GLU A 157 16.90 -6.05 -35.73
C GLU A 157 15.70 -5.31 -36.34
N ASN A 158 14.67 -6.03 -36.80
CA ASN A 158 13.52 -5.49 -37.53
C ASN A 158 12.25 -5.37 -36.67
N VAL A 159 12.38 -5.09 -35.39
CA VAL A 159 11.24 -5.06 -34.49
C VAL A 159 10.51 -3.71 -34.58
N SER A 160 9.22 -3.76 -34.87
CA SER A 160 8.33 -2.59 -34.93
C SER A 160 7.24 -2.65 -33.86
N LYS A 161 6.63 -1.50 -33.55
CA LYS A 161 5.49 -1.41 -32.62
C LYS A 161 4.37 -2.40 -33.00
N GLU A 162 4.10 -2.55 -34.30
CA GLU A 162 3.04 -3.44 -34.81
C GLU A 162 3.28 -4.93 -34.46
N LEU A 163 4.53 -5.35 -34.33
CA LEU A 163 4.85 -6.70 -33.89
C LEU A 163 4.45 -6.91 -32.43
N TYR A 164 4.81 -5.97 -31.55
CA TYR A 164 4.43 -6.01 -30.13
C TYR A 164 2.91 -5.91 -29.93
N GLN A 165 2.22 -5.07 -30.69
CA GLN A 165 0.76 -5.02 -30.68
C GLN A 165 0.15 -6.37 -31.05
N LYS A 166 0.69 -7.04 -32.09
CA LYS A 166 0.22 -8.36 -32.50
C LYS A 166 0.44 -9.42 -31.43
N GLN A 167 1.58 -9.37 -30.72
CA GLN A 167 1.86 -10.26 -29.60
C GLN A 167 0.90 -10.02 -28.44
N LEU A 168 0.73 -8.77 -28.01
CA LEU A 168 -0.19 -8.39 -26.94
C LEU A 168 -1.64 -8.78 -27.26
N LYS A 169 -2.10 -8.53 -28.49
CA LYS A 169 -3.43 -9.00 -28.95
C LYS A 169 -3.58 -10.52 -28.86
N ALA A 170 -2.52 -11.28 -29.13
CA ALA A 170 -2.56 -12.73 -28.98
C ALA A 170 -2.60 -13.16 -27.52
N MET A 171 -1.84 -12.49 -26.62
CA MET A 171 -1.87 -12.72 -25.18
C MET A 171 -3.26 -12.42 -24.61
N VAL A 172 -3.84 -11.25 -24.91
CA VAL A 172 -5.19 -10.85 -24.49
C VAL A 172 -6.23 -11.87 -24.95
N ARG A 173 -6.20 -12.29 -26.23
CA ARG A 173 -7.13 -13.31 -26.75
C ARG A 173 -7.01 -14.64 -26.00
N SER A 174 -5.80 -15.04 -25.60
CA SER A 174 -5.60 -16.30 -24.85
C SER A 174 -6.08 -16.22 -23.41
N ALA A 175 -6.11 -15.02 -22.84
CA ALA A 175 -6.59 -14.76 -21.48
C ALA A 175 -8.12 -14.55 -21.41
N THR A 176 -8.74 -14.19 -22.55
CA THR A 176 -10.16 -13.86 -22.64
C THR A 176 -11.00 -15.12 -22.81
N ASP A 177 -12.05 -15.27 -22.03
CA ASP A 177 -12.99 -16.37 -22.12
C ASP A 177 -13.96 -16.21 -23.33
N ARG A 178 -14.85 -17.21 -23.51
CA ARG A 178 -15.86 -17.19 -24.60
C ARG A 178 -16.91 -16.07 -24.48
N TYR A 179 -17.00 -15.40 -23.35
CA TYR A 179 -17.91 -14.29 -23.10
C TYR A 179 -17.22 -12.91 -23.23
N GLY A 180 -15.94 -12.90 -23.54
CA GLY A 180 -15.15 -11.66 -23.65
C GLY A 180 -14.63 -11.14 -22.31
N LEU A 181 -14.67 -11.95 -21.25
CA LEU A 181 -14.23 -11.58 -19.90
C LEU A 181 -12.87 -12.20 -19.58
N ILE A 182 -12.10 -11.51 -18.77
CA ILE A 182 -10.81 -11.98 -18.24
C ILE A 182 -10.97 -12.13 -16.72
N ASP A 183 -11.00 -13.37 -16.23
CA ASP A 183 -11.10 -13.64 -14.80
C ASP A 183 -9.79 -13.28 -14.07
N TRP A 184 -9.84 -13.26 -12.74
CA TRP A 184 -8.74 -12.87 -11.88
C TRP A 184 -7.43 -13.66 -12.14
N ASN A 185 -7.51 -15.00 -12.36
CA ASN A 185 -6.33 -15.82 -12.64
C ASN A 185 -5.73 -15.49 -14.01
N ASN A 186 -6.58 -15.32 -15.02
CA ASN A 186 -6.18 -14.97 -16.37
C ASN A 186 -5.66 -13.52 -16.44
N ALA A 187 -6.24 -12.58 -15.70
CA ALA A 187 -5.73 -11.21 -15.60
C ALA A 187 -4.32 -11.18 -15.01
N ARG A 188 -4.09 -11.94 -13.94
CA ARG A 188 -2.77 -12.09 -13.32
C ARG A 188 -1.76 -12.74 -14.28
N ALA A 189 -2.14 -13.82 -14.97
CA ALA A 189 -1.25 -14.49 -15.93
C ALA A 189 -0.91 -13.58 -17.12
N LEU A 190 -1.87 -12.78 -17.59
CA LEU A 190 -1.67 -11.77 -18.62
C LEU A 190 -0.72 -10.67 -18.14
N GLY A 191 -0.95 -10.14 -16.93
CA GLY A 191 -0.08 -9.13 -16.31
C GLY A 191 1.37 -9.59 -16.24
N TYR A 192 1.64 -10.79 -15.75
CA TYR A 192 3.00 -11.35 -15.71
C TYR A 192 3.64 -11.46 -17.10
N ALA A 193 2.88 -11.91 -18.12
CA ALA A 193 3.42 -12.03 -19.47
C ALA A 193 3.76 -10.66 -20.09
N VAL A 194 3.00 -9.62 -19.75
CA VAL A 194 3.26 -8.23 -20.19
C VAL A 194 4.42 -7.62 -19.39
N ASP A 195 4.53 -7.91 -18.10
CA ASP A 195 5.66 -7.45 -17.28
C ASP A 195 7.00 -7.99 -17.79
N GLU A 196 7.06 -9.25 -18.25
CA GLU A 196 8.26 -9.79 -18.91
C GLU A 196 8.64 -9.00 -20.18
N LEU A 197 7.65 -8.52 -20.92
CA LEU A 197 7.88 -7.67 -22.08
C LEU A 197 8.41 -6.29 -21.68
N LEU A 198 7.88 -5.71 -20.58
CA LEU A 198 8.39 -4.47 -20.01
C LEU A 198 9.79 -4.63 -19.41
N ASP A 199 10.12 -5.77 -18.82
CA ASP A 199 11.48 -6.11 -18.39
C ASP A 199 12.45 -6.21 -19.57
N SER A 200 11.98 -6.72 -20.72
CA SER A 200 12.75 -6.64 -21.96
C SER A 200 12.99 -5.17 -22.37
N ALA A 201 11.97 -4.30 -22.27
CA ALA A 201 12.14 -2.87 -22.55
C ALA A 201 13.18 -2.22 -21.64
N ARG A 202 13.20 -2.53 -20.32
CA ARG A 202 14.24 -2.06 -19.39
C ARG A 202 15.64 -2.46 -19.85
N LYS A 203 15.82 -3.74 -20.21
CA LYS A 203 17.11 -4.23 -20.74
C LYS A 203 17.51 -3.53 -22.03
N GLN A 204 16.56 -3.17 -22.89
CA GLN A 204 16.86 -2.39 -24.11
C GLN A 204 17.33 -0.97 -23.76
N ILE A 205 16.74 -0.31 -22.77
CA ILE A 205 17.16 0.99 -22.26
C ILE A 205 18.60 0.92 -21.73
N ASP A 206 18.91 -0.08 -20.90
CA ASP A 206 20.26 -0.31 -20.35
C ASP A 206 21.33 -0.50 -21.45
N HIS A 207 20.93 -1.04 -22.61
CA HIS A 207 21.78 -1.23 -23.77
C HIS A 207 21.74 -0.05 -24.78
N GLY A 208 21.06 1.04 -24.44
CA GLY A 208 20.92 2.23 -25.31
C GLY A 208 20.02 2.03 -26.54
N LYS A 209 19.20 0.99 -26.57
CA LYS A 209 18.27 0.67 -27.69
C LYS A 209 16.89 1.26 -27.42
N PHE A 210 16.81 2.57 -27.29
CA PHE A 210 15.61 3.30 -26.87
C PHE A 210 14.42 3.13 -27.85
N GLU A 211 14.67 2.98 -29.18
CA GLU A 211 13.62 2.78 -30.19
C GLU A 211 12.80 1.53 -29.89
N LYS A 212 13.48 0.43 -29.54
CA LYS A 212 12.81 -0.84 -29.21
C LYS A 212 12.02 -0.73 -27.91
N ALA A 213 12.61 -0.13 -26.88
CA ALA A 213 11.96 0.10 -25.61
C ALA A 213 10.69 0.96 -25.74
N ALA A 214 10.78 2.06 -26.52
CA ALA A 214 9.63 2.92 -26.77
C ALA A 214 8.51 2.18 -27.53
N ALA A 215 8.88 1.36 -28.55
CA ALA A 215 7.91 0.57 -29.29
C ALA A 215 7.13 -0.43 -28.41
N ILE A 216 7.81 -1.09 -27.45
CA ILE A 216 7.16 -1.96 -26.45
C ILE A 216 6.19 -1.14 -25.61
N CYS A 217 6.64 -0.03 -25.01
CA CYS A 217 5.82 0.79 -24.13
C CYS A 217 4.58 1.35 -24.85
N PHE A 218 4.73 1.85 -26.07
CA PHE A 218 3.61 2.33 -26.89
C PHE A 218 2.59 1.21 -27.15
N ALA A 219 3.07 0.01 -27.52
CA ALA A 219 2.20 -1.12 -27.79
C ALA A 219 1.44 -1.55 -26.51
N VAL A 220 2.11 -1.59 -25.35
CA VAL A 220 1.47 -1.94 -24.06
C VAL A 220 0.39 -0.92 -23.72
N MET A 221 0.65 0.37 -23.84
CA MET A 221 -0.35 1.40 -23.56
C MET A 221 -1.58 1.29 -24.48
N GLU A 222 -1.36 1.09 -25.78
CA GLU A 222 -2.45 1.00 -26.74
C GLU A 222 -3.30 -0.28 -26.60
N GLU A 223 -2.68 -1.43 -26.24
CA GLU A 223 -3.34 -2.73 -26.28
C GLU A 223 -3.85 -3.22 -24.91
N MET A 224 -3.36 -2.68 -23.79
CA MET A 224 -3.74 -3.16 -22.45
C MET A 224 -4.89 -2.38 -21.83
N PHE A 225 -5.27 -1.22 -22.38
CA PHE A 225 -6.33 -0.39 -21.81
C PHE A 225 -7.74 -0.99 -22.05
N GLU A 226 -8.02 -1.48 -23.26
CA GLU A 226 -9.33 -2.09 -23.57
C GLU A 226 -9.60 -3.36 -22.73
N PRO A 227 -8.64 -4.29 -22.59
CA PRO A 227 -8.76 -5.45 -21.70
C PRO A 227 -9.08 -5.10 -20.24
N LEU A 228 -8.57 -4.00 -19.74
CA LEU A 228 -8.83 -3.53 -18.37
C LEU A 228 -10.32 -3.35 -18.07
N ASN A 229 -11.13 -2.94 -19.07
CA ASN A 229 -12.57 -2.74 -18.90
C ASN A 229 -13.37 -4.05 -18.76
N THR A 230 -12.78 -5.18 -19.13
CA THR A 230 -13.44 -6.51 -19.14
C THR A 230 -12.76 -7.52 -18.22
N ALA A 231 -11.73 -7.10 -17.49
CA ALA A 231 -10.95 -7.94 -16.61
C ALA A 231 -11.32 -7.73 -15.13
N ASP A 232 -11.17 -8.79 -14.34
CA ASP A 232 -11.06 -8.68 -12.89
C ASP A 232 -9.63 -8.25 -12.52
N ASP A 233 -9.40 -6.94 -12.51
CA ASP A 233 -8.11 -6.31 -12.18
C ASP A 233 -8.02 -5.89 -10.70
N SER A 234 -8.69 -6.62 -9.79
CA SER A 234 -8.74 -6.28 -8.36
C SER A 234 -7.37 -6.19 -7.70
N ASN A 235 -6.35 -6.81 -8.27
CA ASN A 235 -4.96 -6.73 -7.81
C ASN A 235 -4.11 -5.67 -8.54
N GLY A 236 -4.63 -5.06 -9.60
CA GLY A 236 -3.87 -4.13 -10.44
C GLY A 236 -2.86 -4.80 -11.37
N ASP A 237 -3.09 -6.05 -11.76
CA ASP A 237 -2.16 -6.80 -12.61
C ASP A 237 -2.08 -6.22 -14.04
N ILE A 238 -3.21 -5.79 -14.60
CA ILE A 238 -3.28 -5.17 -15.95
C ILE A 238 -2.99 -3.66 -15.89
N SER A 239 -3.60 -2.95 -14.96
CA SER A 239 -3.35 -1.51 -14.77
C SER A 239 -1.88 -1.25 -14.43
N GLY A 240 -1.24 -2.12 -13.65
CA GLY A 240 0.20 -2.06 -13.34
C GLY A 240 1.10 -2.14 -14.57
N CYS A 241 0.70 -2.87 -15.62
CA CYS A 241 1.45 -2.90 -16.89
C CYS A 241 1.42 -1.53 -17.58
N ILE A 242 0.27 -0.83 -17.56
CA ILE A 242 0.16 0.53 -18.13
C ILE A 242 1.02 1.50 -17.32
N ASP A 243 0.97 1.42 -15.98
CA ASP A 243 1.84 2.20 -15.09
C ASP A 243 3.33 1.94 -15.40
N GLY A 244 3.71 0.68 -15.58
CA GLY A 244 5.06 0.27 -15.94
C GLY A 244 5.53 0.88 -17.27
N ALA A 245 4.68 0.87 -18.30
CA ALA A 245 4.98 1.47 -19.59
C ALA A 245 5.16 2.99 -19.50
N ILE A 246 4.26 3.69 -18.80
CA ILE A 246 4.35 5.15 -18.56
C ILE A 246 5.64 5.51 -17.82
N ASN A 247 5.98 4.75 -16.77
CA ASN A 247 7.20 4.99 -16.01
C ASN A 247 8.45 4.84 -16.88
N LEU A 248 8.53 3.81 -17.72
CA LEU A 248 9.64 3.62 -18.66
C LEU A 248 9.73 4.73 -19.70
N LEU A 249 8.59 5.19 -20.25
CA LEU A 249 8.55 6.34 -21.15
C LEU A 249 9.03 7.63 -20.46
N SER A 250 8.63 7.85 -19.21
CA SER A 250 9.08 8.99 -18.41
C SER A 250 10.58 8.96 -18.14
N ASP A 251 11.13 7.79 -17.82
CA ASP A 251 12.57 7.60 -17.63
C ASP A 251 13.32 7.88 -18.94
N MET A 252 12.85 7.35 -20.07
CA MET A 252 13.42 7.63 -21.38
C MET A 252 13.32 9.12 -21.76
N ALA A 253 12.21 9.79 -21.45
CA ALA A 253 12.01 11.21 -21.69
C ALA A 253 13.05 12.08 -20.95
N THR A 254 13.55 11.61 -19.79
CA THR A 254 14.53 12.34 -18.98
C THR A 254 15.98 11.93 -19.27
N THR A 255 16.23 10.66 -19.59
CA THR A 255 17.60 10.09 -19.69
C THR A 255 18.11 9.93 -21.13
N CYS A 256 17.21 9.84 -22.13
CA CYS A 256 17.60 9.62 -23.51
C CYS A 256 18.05 10.93 -24.18
N ASP A 257 19.27 10.91 -24.75
CA ASP A 257 19.82 12.06 -25.51
C ASP A 257 19.33 12.11 -26.97
N SER A 258 18.70 11.04 -27.48
CA SER A 258 18.20 10.98 -28.86
C SER A 258 17.01 11.93 -29.05
N THR A 259 17.21 12.98 -29.84
CA THR A 259 16.13 13.91 -30.20
C THR A 259 14.99 13.23 -30.96
N ALA A 260 15.29 12.20 -31.73
CA ALA A 260 14.30 11.44 -32.48
C ALA A 260 13.36 10.66 -31.56
N ILE A 261 13.90 9.96 -30.56
CA ILE A 261 13.09 9.22 -29.58
C ILE A 261 12.28 10.19 -28.70
N ARG A 262 12.89 11.25 -28.21
CA ARG A 262 12.17 12.28 -27.44
C ARG A 262 11.02 12.87 -28.24
N ARG A 263 11.20 13.03 -29.57
CA ARG A 263 10.13 13.49 -30.46
C ARG A 263 9.03 12.45 -30.61
N GLN A 264 9.37 11.18 -30.80
CA GLN A 264 8.38 10.10 -30.89
C GLN A 264 7.55 9.99 -29.60
N ILE A 265 8.19 10.06 -28.42
CA ILE A 265 7.48 10.06 -27.13
C ILE A 265 6.56 11.28 -27.01
N PHE A 266 7.04 12.47 -27.39
CA PHE A 266 6.24 13.69 -27.38
C PHE A 266 4.98 13.57 -28.25
N ASP A 267 5.15 13.14 -29.50
CA ASP A 267 4.03 13.03 -30.44
C ASP A 267 3.04 11.95 -29.99
N PHE A 268 3.52 10.79 -29.53
CA PHE A 268 2.68 9.74 -28.96
C PHE A 268 1.85 10.26 -27.76
N CYS A 269 2.47 10.97 -26.83
CA CYS A 269 1.77 11.51 -25.67
C CYS A 269 0.64 12.48 -26.06
N LEU A 270 0.88 13.35 -27.05
CA LEU A 270 -0.15 14.28 -27.52
C LEU A 270 -1.27 13.55 -28.27
N GLU A 271 -0.94 12.57 -29.12
CA GLU A 271 -1.93 11.80 -29.85
C GLU A 271 -2.85 11.00 -28.92
N GLU A 272 -2.29 10.31 -27.93
CA GLU A 272 -3.09 9.54 -26.98
C GLU A 272 -3.91 10.43 -26.03
N PHE A 273 -3.37 11.59 -25.65
CA PHE A 273 -4.14 12.57 -24.90
C PHE A 273 -5.32 13.11 -25.71
N GLU A 274 -5.10 13.47 -26.98
CA GLU A 274 -6.14 14.02 -27.88
C GLU A 274 -7.23 12.98 -28.18
N LYS A 275 -6.87 11.71 -28.34
CA LYS A 275 -7.82 10.58 -28.50
C LYS A 275 -8.71 10.39 -27.25
N GLY A 276 -8.28 10.86 -26.07
CA GLY A 276 -9.03 10.72 -24.83
C GLY A 276 -9.17 9.28 -24.32
N VAL A 277 -8.33 8.34 -24.81
CA VAL A 277 -8.41 6.91 -24.46
C VAL A 277 -8.33 6.70 -22.94
N PHE A 278 -7.43 7.43 -22.27
CA PHE A 278 -7.21 7.32 -20.83
C PHE A 278 -8.02 8.34 -20.01
N GLU A 279 -9.03 8.97 -20.58
CA GLU A 279 -9.87 9.93 -19.84
C GLU A 279 -10.57 9.20 -18.68
N GLY A 280 -10.49 9.79 -17.49
CA GLY A 280 -10.96 9.13 -16.26
C GLY A 280 -9.82 8.54 -15.41
N TRP A 281 -8.63 8.33 -15.95
CA TRP A 281 -7.45 7.82 -15.27
C TRP A 281 -6.35 8.88 -15.15
N ASP A 282 -5.47 8.74 -14.16
CA ASP A 282 -4.34 9.66 -13.96
C ASP A 282 -3.31 9.59 -15.12
N TRP A 283 -3.33 8.50 -15.88
CA TRP A 283 -2.53 8.33 -17.09
C TRP A 283 -2.77 9.43 -18.13
N HIS A 284 -4.02 9.92 -18.22
CA HIS A 284 -4.36 10.98 -19.16
C HIS A 284 -3.56 12.26 -18.90
N THR A 285 -3.54 12.74 -17.66
CA THR A 285 -2.76 13.94 -17.28
C THR A 285 -1.25 13.67 -17.28
N SER A 286 -0.82 12.43 -16.98
CA SER A 286 0.59 12.01 -17.03
C SER A 286 1.17 12.13 -18.44
N LEU A 287 0.41 11.76 -19.49
CA LEU A 287 0.83 11.93 -20.88
C LEU A 287 1.11 13.39 -21.21
N LEU A 288 0.19 14.29 -20.87
CA LEU A 288 0.38 15.71 -21.16
C LEU A 288 1.51 16.34 -20.34
N THR A 289 1.71 15.88 -19.10
CA THR A 289 2.85 16.26 -18.25
C THR A 289 4.17 15.87 -18.89
N MET A 290 4.27 14.64 -19.42
CA MET A 290 5.45 14.15 -20.12
C MET A 290 5.71 14.96 -21.39
N ALA A 291 4.67 15.22 -22.19
CA ALA A 291 4.78 16.07 -23.38
C ALA A 291 5.27 17.49 -23.03
N ALA A 292 4.72 18.11 -21.96
CA ALA A 292 5.18 19.42 -21.49
C ALA A 292 6.67 19.42 -21.08
N GLY A 293 7.14 18.33 -20.47
CA GLY A 293 8.57 18.12 -20.15
C GLY A 293 9.46 18.06 -21.39
N LEU A 294 8.96 17.47 -22.47
CA LEU A 294 9.67 17.26 -23.74
C LEU A 294 9.54 18.43 -24.73
N ALA A 295 8.63 19.38 -24.52
CA ALA A 295 8.43 20.53 -25.40
C ALA A 295 9.69 21.37 -25.55
N VAL A 296 10.22 21.50 -26.78
CA VAL A 296 11.47 22.23 -27.10
C VAL A 296 11.19 23.47 -27.93
N THR A 297 10.29 23.42 -28.91
CA THR A 297 10.00 24.51 -29.83
C THR A 297 8.79 25.34 -29.36
N ASP A 298 8.59 26.52 -29.96
CA ASP A 298 7.36 27.30 -29.70
C ASP A 298 6.11 26.61 -30.25
N ASP A 299 6.26 25.80 -31.30
CA ASP A 299 5.17 24.96 -31.81
C ASP A 299 4.77 23.89 -30.79
N ASP A 300 5.74 23.18 -30.20
CA ASP A 300 5.48 22.20 -29.14
C ASP A 300 4.76 22.85 -27.95
N PHE A 301 5.25 24.02 -27.53
CA PHE A 301 4.61 24.80 -26.47
C PHE A 301 3.13 25.10 -26.80
N ASN A 302 2.86 25.57 -28.02
CA ASN A 302 1.49 25.93 -28.42
C ASN A 302 0.59 24.69 -28.50
N ARG A 303 1.10 23.55 -28.99
CA ARG A 303 0.35 22.27 -29.04
C ARG A 303 -0.03 21.79 -27.64
N VAL A 304 0.90 21.76 -26.69
CA VAL A 304 0.62 21.35 -25.30
C VAL A 304 -0.35 22.33 -24.65
N MET A 305 -0.16 23.64 -24.83
CA MET A 305 -1.06 24.66 -24.27
C MET A 305 -2.48 24.52 -24.80
N ALA A 306 -2.67 24.26 -26.10
CA ALA A 306 -3.99 24.08 -26.69
C ALA A 306 -4.71 22.86 -26.10
N LEU A 307 -4.03 21.73 -25.94
CA LEU A 307 -4.60 20.53 -25.33
C LEU A 307 -4.92 20.74 -23.84
N ALA A 308 -4.05 21.43 -23.10
CA ALA A 308 -4.29 21.77 -21.70
C ALA A 308 -5.46 22.76 -21.49
N GLU A 309 -5.99 23.39 -22.55
CA GLU A 309 -7.21 24.23 -22.49
C GLU A 309 -8.50 23.45 -22.61
N ILE A 310 -8.44 22.19 -23.02
CA ILE A 310 -9.62 21.32 -23.13
C ILE A 310 -10.12 21.01 -21.73
N LYS A 311 -11.32 21.51 -21.42
CA LYS A 311 -11.92 21.32 -20.09
C LYS A 311 -12.29 19.87 -19.87
N GLN A 312 -11.79 19.30 -18.79
CA GLN A 312 -12.12 17.95 -18.33
C GLN A 312 -13.41 17.94 -17.50
N GLN A 313 -14.03 16.76 -17.36
CA GLN A 313 -15.25 16.60 -16.55
C GLN A 313 -14.99 16.76 -15.06
N SER A 314 -13.79 16.41 -14.58
CA SER A 314 -13.38 16.51 -13.18
C SER A 314 -12.70 17.84 -12.88
N ASP A 315 -13.13 18.53 -11.81
CA ASP A 315 -12.45 19.72 -11.31
C ASP A 315 -10.99 19.45 -10.96
N TYR A 316 -10.70 18.31 -10.32
CA TYR A 316 -9.34 17.88 -9.97
C TYR A 316 -8.43 17.83 -11.21
N ARG A 317 -8.90 17.25 -12.32
CA ARG A 317 -8.13 17.19 -13.56
C ARG A 317 -7.91 18.56 -14.20
N ASN A 318 -8.89 19.46 -14.11
CA ASN A 318 -8.72 20.84 -14.55
C ASN A 318 -7.66 21.56 -13.70
N GLU A 319 -7.59 21.27 -12.40
CA GLU A 319 -6.57 21.80 -11.49
C GLU A 319 -5.16 21.32 -11.92
N GLU A 320 -5.01 20.03 -12.30
CA GLU A 320 -3.75 19.48 -12.83
C GLU A 320 -3.35 20.08 -14.18
N LEU A 321 -4.30 20.24 -15.12
CA LEU A 321 -4.02 20.89 -16.40
C LEU A 321 -3.54 22.34 -16.23
N GLN A 322 -4.08 23.06 -15.26
CA GLN A 322 -3.59 24.40 -14.92
C GLN A 322 -2.16 24.35 -14.38
N LEU A 323 -1.80 23.33 -13.60
CA LEU A 323 -0.42 23.16 -13.13
C LEU A 323 0.55 22.89 -14.28
N ILE A 324 0.19 22.04 -15.23
CA ILE A 324 0.98 21.79 -16.45
C ILE A 324 1.21 23.09 -17.22
N LYS A 325 0.16 23.92 -17.39
CA LYS A 325 0.29 25.25 -18.02
C LYS A 325 1.24 26.17 -17.27
N TYR A 326 1.13 26.21 -15.94
CA TYR A 326 2.01 27.00 -15.09
C TYR A 326 3.47 26.61 -15.28
N ASP A 327 3.79 25.32 -15.21
CA ASP A 327 5.15 24.79 -15.35
C ASP A 327 5.71 25.09 -16.76
N LEU A 328 4.89 24.94 -17.78
CA LEU A 328 5.26 25.25 -19.15
C LEU A 328 5.51 26.76 -19.35
N LEU A 329 4.68 27.64 -18.78
CA LEU A 329 4.87 29.09 -18.78
C LEU A 329 6.15 29.47 -18.02
N LEU A 330 6.38 28.84 -16.87
CA LEU A 330 7.58 29.07 -16.06
C LEU A 330 8.85 28.75 -16.85
N LYS A 331 8.87 27.61 -17.52
CA LYS A 331 10.01 27.13 -18.32
C LYS A 331 10.27 27.99 -19.55
N ARG A 332 9.22 28.50 -20.22
CA ARG A 332 9.34 29.16 -21.54
C ARG A 332 9.22 30.68 -21.50
N LYS A 333 8.42 31.22 -20.60
CA LYS A 333 8.12 32.67 -20.53
C LYS A 333 8.66 33.32 -19.26
N GLY A 334 9.15 32.49 -18.32
CA GLY A 334 9.76 32.93 -17.07
C GLY A 334 8.77 33.19 -15.93
N GLU A 335 9.34 33.44 -14.76
CA GLU A 335 8.61 33.50 -13.49
C GLU A 335 7.50 34.56 -13.43
N THR A 336 7.73 35.72 -14.06
CA THR A 336 6.73 36.80 -14.05
C THR A 336 5.42 36.39 -14.71
N VAL A 337 5.49 35.77 -15.89
CA VAL A 337 4.29 35.33 -16.64
C VAL A 337 3.62 34.17 -15.93
N ALA A 338 4.40 33.20 -15.44
CA ALA A 338 3.87 32.07 -14.68
C ALA A 338 3.15 32.53 -13.40
N ASN A 339 3.71 33.47 -12.64
CA ASN A 339 3.07 34.02 -11.46
C ASN A 339 1.78 34.81 -11.76
N GLN A 340 1.73 35.54 -12.88
CA GLN A 340 0.49 36.19 -13.32
C GLN A 340 -0.60 35.15 -13.62
N PHE A 341 -0.26 34.06 -14.29
CA PHE A 341 -1.19 32.96 -14.54
C PHE A 341 -1.67 32.32 -13.25
N LEU A 342 -0.78 32.05 -12.29
CA LEU A 342 -1.11 31.53 -10.96
C LEU A 342 -2.09 32.46 -10.22
N GLU A 343 -1.84 33.79 -10.22
CA GLU A 343 -2.70 34.77 -9.55
C GLU A 343 -4.09 34.87 -10.20
N GLN A 344 -4.17 34.71 -11.53
CA GLN A 344 -5.44 34.69 -12.26
C GLN A 344 -6.27 33.43 -12.00
N ASN A 345 -5.62 32.33 -11.60
CA ASN A 345 -6.25 31.03 -11.36
C ASN A 345 -6.14 30.63 -9.87
N ILE A 346 -6.22 31.60 -8.97
CA ILE A 346 -6.00 31.39 -7.53
C ILE A 346 -7.06 30.51 -6.86
N ASP A 347 -8.18 30.24 -7.52
CA ASP A 347 -9.20 29.30 -7.06
C ASP A 347 -8.76 27.84 -7.14
N ASN A 348 -7.72 27.56 -7.93
CA ASN A 348 -7.03 26.27 -7.89
C ASN A 348 -6.33 26.09 -6.52
N PRO A 349 -6.66 25.07 -5.74
CA PRO A 349 -6.08 24.86 -4.42
C PRO A 349 -4.55 24.71 -4.46
N ILE A 350 -3.98 24.14 -5.52
CA ILE A 350 -2.53 23.99 -5.69
C ILE A 350 -1.89 25.38 -5.79
N PHE A 351 -2.45 26.27 -6.60
CA PHE A 351 -1.93 27.63 -6.76
C PHE A 351 -2.10 28.46 -5.50
N ARG A 352 -3.22 28.30 -4.80
CA ARG A 352 -3.43 28.96 -3.51
C ARG A 352 -2.38 28.54 -2.49
N ARG A 353 -2.05 27.23 -2.38
CA ARG A 353 -0.95 26.72 -1.52
C ARG A 353 0.38 27.35 -1.91
N MET A 354 0.70 27.35 -3.20
CA MET A 354 1.95 27.94 -3.70
C MET A 354 2.05 29.44 -3.37
N ALA A 355 0.96 30.20 -3.57
CA ALA A 355 0.92 31.62 -3.26
C ALA A 355 1.05 31.92 -1.76
N ILE A 356 0.36 31.14 -0.91
CA ILE A 356 0.47 31.26 0.57
C ILE A 356 1.91 30.96 1.00
N LYS A 357 2.48 29.84 0.53
CA LYS A 357 3.85 29.45 0.87
C LYS A 357 4.86 30.52 0.48
N LYS A 358 4.78 31.02 -0.75
CA LYS A 358 5.64 32.11 -1.25
C LYS A 358 5.49 33.40 -0.43
N ALA A 359 4.25 33.77 -0.11
CA ALA A 359 3.99 34.96 0.72
C ALA A 359 4.54 34.80 2.15
N LEU A 360 4.48 33.59 2.72
CA LEU A 360 5.01 33.27 4.05
C LEU A 360 6.54 33.34 4.06
N GLU A 361 7.21 32.76 3.07
CA GLU A 361 8.67 32.80 2.89
C GLU A 361 9.18 34.25 2.76
N GLN A 362 8.42 35.09 2.04
CA GLN A 362 8.71 36.52 1.88
C GLN A 362 8.27 37.37 3.07
N LYS A 363 7.69 36.78 4.13
CA LYS A 363 7.12 37.48 5.30
C LYS A 363 6.00 38.47 4.95
N HIS A 364 5.33 38.26 3.83
CA HIS A 364 4.15 39.04 3.44
C HIS A 364 2.89 38.47 4.11
N TYR A 365 2.86 38.50 5.43
CA TYR A 365 1.84 37.82 6.25
C TYR A 365 0.41 38.26 5.92
N THR A 366 0.17 39.56 5.68
CA THR A 366 -1.16 40.06 5.32
C THR A 366 -1.70 39.44 4.03
N LYS A 367 -0.82 39.25 3.00
CA LYS A 367 -1.19 38.56 1.76
C LYS A 367 -1.50 37.09 2.03
N ALA A 368 -0.65 36.43 2.82
CA ALA A 368 -0.82 35.01 3.17
C ALA A 368 -2.15 34.76 3.92
N VAL A 369 -2.44 35.57 4.93
CA VAL A 369 -3.71 35.50 5.68
C VAL A 369 -4.89 35.66 4.75
N ARG A 370 -4.92 36.73 3.91
CA ARG A 370 -6.03 36.96 2.97
C ARG A 370 -6.27 35.76 2.06
N LEU A 371 -5.20 35.21 1.48
CA LEU A 371 -5.30 34.05 0.58
C LEU A 371 -5.90 32.81 1.29
N ALA A 372 -5.51 32.56 2.53
CA ALA A 372 -6.03 31.45 3.30
C ALA A 372 -7.49 31.69 3.75
N GLU A 373 -7.85 32.91 4.20
CA GLU A 373 -9.22 33.27 4.55
C GLU A 373 -10.17 33.21 3.35
N ASP A 374 -9.73 33.66 2.18
CA ASP A 374 -10.51 33.56 0.95
C ASP A 374 -10.70 32.09 0.56
N GLY A 375 -9.68 31.22 0.76
CA GLY A 375 -9.81 29.77 0.60
C GLY A 375 -10.84 29.15 1.55
N VAL A 376 -10.82 29.52 2.82
CA VAL A 376 -11.85 29.08 3.79
C VAL A 376 -13.25 29.45 3.29
N LYS A 377 -13.46 30.70 2.86
CA LYS A 377 -14.80 31.15 2.39
C LYS A 377 -15.25 30.40 1.17
N THR A 378 -14.35 30.16 0.21
CA THR A 378 -14.66 29.48 -1.05
C THR A 378 -15.03 28.02 -0.82
N ASP A 379 -14.23 27.31 0.01
CA ASP A 379 -14.29 25.84 0.12
C ASP A 379 -15.15 25.33 1.27
N MET A 380 -15.54 26.19 2.22
CA MET A 380 -16.25 25.80 3.44
C MET A 380 -17.50 24.96 3.18
N LYS A 381 -18.25 25.28 2.13
CA LYS A 381 -19.53 24.62 1.83
C LYS A 381 -19.35 23.33 1.05
N ASP A 382 -18.54 23.37 0.00
CA ASP A 382 -18.51 22.31 -1.02
C ASP A 382 -17.29 21.38 -0.84
N LYS A 383 -16.19 21.88 -0.27
CA LYS A 383 -14.93 21.15 -0.04
C LYS A 383 -14.45 21.33 1.42
N PRO A 384 -15.21 20.88 2.45
CA PRO A 384 -14.89 21.16 3.86
C PRO A 384 -13.52 20.63 4.31
N GLY A 385 -12.98 19.62 3.65
CA GLY A 385 -11.61 19.13 3.88
C GLY A 385 -10.56 20.19 3.52
N LEU A 386 -10.71 20.86 2.37
CA LEU A 386 -9.84 21.97 1.97
C LEU A 386 -10.00 23.18 2.90
N ALA A 387 -11.22 23.51 3.33
CA ALA A 387 -11.43 24.60 4.28
C ALA A 387 -10.64 24.39 5.58
N LYS A 388 -10.56 23.14 6.09
CA LYS A 388 -9.73 22.82 7.27
C LYS A 388 -8.25 22.98 6.98
N GLU A 389 -7.80 22.64 5.79
CA GLU A 389 -6.41 22.86 5.37
C GLU A 389 -6.06 24.36 5.36
N TRP A 390 -6.97 25.22 4.92
CA TRP A 390 -6.75 26.67 4.96
C TRP A 390 -6.67 27.19 6.40
N TYR A 391 -7.42 26.62 7.34
CA TYR A 391 -7.24 26.92 8.77
C TYR A 391 -5.87 26.48 9.29
N ASP A 392 -5.32 25.36 8.85
CA ASP A 392 -3.97 24.92 9.19
C ASP A 392 -2.91 25.91 8.66
N TRP A 393 -3.09 26.42 7.43
CA TRP A 393 -2.26 27.50 6.92
C TRP A 393 -2.37 28.78 7.75
N LEU A 394 -3.57 29.18 8.17
CA LEU A 394 -3.78 30.34 9.06
C LEU A 394 -3.06 30.13 10.40
N LEU A 395 -3.09 28.93 10.95
CA LEU A 395 -2.32 28.59 12.16
C LEU A 395 -0.82 28.73 11.93
N LYS A 396 -0.28 28.18 10.84
CA LYS A 396 1.16 28.30 10.49
C LYS A 396 1.59 29.77 10.34
N ILE A 397 0.74 30.59 9.73
CA ILE A 397 0.99 32.03 9.58
C ILE A 397 0.98 32.73 10.96
N ALA A 398 0.00 32.44 11.82
CA ALA A 398 -0.09 32.98 13.18
C ALA A 398 1.12 32.59 14.04
N GLN A 399 1.60 31.35 13.92
CA GLN A 399 2.83 30.88 14.58
C GLN A 399 4.06 31.65 14.09
N ALA A 400 4.19 31.89 12.78
CA ALA A 400 5.29 32.68 12.21
C ALA A 400 5.27 34.15 12.70
N GLN A 401 4.08 34.70 12.95
CA GLN A 401 3.88 36.04 13.51
C GLN A 401 3.98 36.09 15.05
N LYS A 402 3.97 34.93 15.73
CA LYS A 402 3.86 34.80 17.18
C LYS A 402 2.57 35.43 17.74
N ASP A 403 1.49 35.38 16.98
CA ASP A 403 0.18 35.90 17.37
C ASP A 403 -0.56 34.87 18.24
N THR A 404 -0.29 34.90 19.55
CA THR A 404 -0.86 33.95 20.52
C THR A 404 -2.40 33.87 20.46
N PRO A 405 -3.18 34.95 20.40
CA PRO A 405 -4.63 34.89 20.27
C PRO A 405 -5.09 34.08 19.02
N LYS A 406 -4.46 34.33 17.88
CA LYS A 406 -4.79 33.64 16.63
C LYS A 406 -4.33 32.18 16.61
N ILE A 407 -3.19 31.87 17.23
CA ILE A 407 -2.73 30.49 17.42
C ILE A 407 -3.78 29.69 18.21
N ILE A 408 -4.27 30.23 19.30
CA ILE A 408 -5.30 29.59 20.13
C ILE A 408 -6.61 29.43 19.33
N GLU A 409 -7.04 30.45 18.62
CA GLU A 409 -8.26 30.42 17.82
C GLU A 409 -8.23 29.30 16.77
N TYR A 410 -7.17 29.27 15.95
CA TYR A 410 -7.07 28.31 14.84
C TYR A 410 -6.77 26.89 15.32
N ALA A 411 -5.88 26.71 16.30
CA ALA A 411 -5.60 25.41 16.85
C ALA A 411 -6.84 24.79 17.52
N ARG A 412 -7.65 25.63 18.23
CA ARG A 412 -8.92 25.19 18.81
C ARG A 412 -9.92 24.74 17.74
N HIS A 413 -10.05 25.50 16.64
CA HIS A 413 -10.93 25.15 15.54
C HIS A 413 -10.55 23.81 14.91
N LEU A 414 -9.26 23.62 14.61
CA LEU A 414 -8.73 22.39 14.01
C LEU A 414 -8.86 21.17 14.94
N LEU A 415 -8.64 21.35 16.24
CA LEU A 415 -8.84 20.28 17.22
C LEU A 415 -10.31 19.85 17.30
N ILE A 416 -11.24 20.79 17.36
CA ILE A 416 -12.68 20.51 17.45
C ILE A 416 -13.19 19.81 16.19
N ASP A 417 -12.64 20.14 15.02
CA ASP A 417 -12.96 19.51 13.74
C ASP A 417 -12.25 18.17 13.50
N ASN A 418 -11.43 17.74 14.49
CA ASN A 418 -10.60 16.54 14.39
C ASN A 418 -9.79 16.47 13.08
N PHE A 419 -9.26 17.63 12.66
CA PHE A 419 -8.39 17.69 11.50
C PHE A 419 -7.05 17.01 11.87
N ARG A 420 -6.63 16.05 11.03
CA ARG A 420 -5.38 15.31 11.24
C ARG A 420 -4.38 15.75 10.18
N ASN A 421 -3.32 16.38 10.64
CA ASN A 421 -2.17 16.80 9.84
C ASN A 421 -0.90 16.61 10.69
N GLU A 422 0.23 17.14 10.24
CA GLU A 422 1.54 17.03 10.90
C GLU A 422 1.59 17.63 12.31
N GLN A 423 0.67 18.58 12.65
CA GLN A 423 0.70 19.30 13.91
C GLN A 423 -0.21 18.68 14.99
N ASP A 424 0.26 18.67 16.22
CA ASP A 424 -0.54 18.32 17.41
C ASP A 424 -1.24 19.57 17.96
N TYR A 425 -2.45 19.83 17.48
CA TYR A 425 -3.24 21.01 17.86
C TYR A 425 -3.58 21.08 19.36
N TYR A 426 -3.72 19.92 20.00
CA TYR A 426 -3.90 19.87 21.46
C TYR A 426 -2.64 20.39 22.18
N GLN A 427 -1.46 19.96 21.76
CA GLN A 427 -0.20 20.40 22.36
C GLN A 427 0.04 21.89 22.11
N ILE A 428 -0.23 22.37 20.91
CA ILE A 428 -0.15 23.80 20.56
C ILE A 428 -1.05 24.64 21.47
N LEU A 429 -2.28 24.20 21.71
CA LEU A 429 -3.19 24.88 22.63
C LEU A 429 -2.63 24.91 24.06
N LYS A 430 -2.12 23.77 24.54
CA LYS A 430 -1.57 23.63 25.91
C LYS A 430 -0.37 24.54 26.16
N GLU A 431 0.42 24.80 25.15
CA GLU A 431 1.60 25.69 25.20
C GLU A 431 1.24 27.19 25.18
N HIS A 432 0.09 27.55 24.59
CA HIS A 432 -0.27 28.95 24.37
C HIS A 432 -1.40 29.44 25.28
N VAL A 433 -2.20 28.52 25.83
CA VAL A 433 -3.22 28.87 26.85
C VAL A 433 -2.57 28.95 28.23
N LYS A 434 -2.94 29.93 29.02
CA LYS A 434 -2.42 30.06 30.39
C LYS A 434 -2.83 28.85 31.24
N PRO A 435 -1.95 28.36 32.14
CA PRO A 435 -2.25 27.19 32.96
C PRO A 435 -3.53 27.34 33.80
N GLU A 436 -3.81 28.53 34.32
CA GLU A 436 -5.01 28.83 35.09
C GLU A 436 -6.32 28.73 34.28
N ASP A 437 -6.27 28.95 32.98
CA ASP A 437 -7.44 28.92 32.10
C ASP A 437 -7.61 27.56 31.42
N TRP A 438 -6.59 26.68 31.45
CA TRP A 438 -6.54 25.45 30.68
C TRP A 438 -7.72 24.53 30.92
N ASP A 439 -8.07 24.27 32.19
CA ASP A 439 -9.20 23.40 32.53
C ASP A 439 -10.54 23.91 31.99
N ALA A 440 -10.74 25.23 32.00
CA ALA A 440 -11.95 25.83 31.45
C ALA A 440 -12.00 25.69 29.92
N VAL A 441 -10.87 25.92 29.24
CA VAL A 441 -10.73 25.81 27.76
C VAL A 441 -10.96 24.38 27.29
N ILE A 442 -10.28 23.40 27.87
CA ILE A 442 -10.39 22.01 27.43
C ILE A 442 -11.78 21.43 27.69
N ASN A 443 -12.42 21.78 28.81
CA ASN A 443 -13.79 21.37 29.09
C ASN A 443 -14.80 22.04 28.13
N ALA A 444 -14.55 23.27 27.68
CA ALA A 444 -15.37 23.92 26.65
C ALA A 444 -15.21 23.24 25.30
N ILE A 445 -13.98 22.88 24.92
CA ILE A 445 -13.68 22.13 23.68
C ILE A 445 -14.42 20.79 23.68
N VAL A 446 -14.32 20.01 24.77
CA VAL A 446 -15.02 18.71 24.88
C VAL A 446 -16.55 18.88 24.76
N ARG A 447 -17.12 19.92 25.41
CA ARG A 447 -18.54 20.22 25.28
C ARG A 447 -18.94 20.54 23.83
N GLU A 448 -18.13 21.30 23.13
CA GLU A 448 -18.40 21.67 21.74
C GLU A 448 -18.28 20.47 20.78
N ILE A 449 -17.27 19.60 20.97
CA ILE A 449 -17.16 18.35 20.21
C ILE A 449 -18.41 17.48 20.39
N LYS A 450 -18.87 17.32 21.65
CA LYS A 450 -20.07 16.55 21.97
C LYS A 450 -21.36 17.16 21.39
N ALA A 451 -21.42 18.48 21.27
CA ALA A 451 -22.59 19.19 20.77
C ALA A 451 -22.70 19.19 19.22
N LYS A 452 -21.58 19.01 18.51
CA LYS A 452 -21.56 19.03 17.02
C LYS A 452 -22.36 17.89 16.37
N SER A 453 -22.44 16.73 17.01
CA SER A 453 -23.11 15.58 16.45
C SER A 453 -23.60 14.64 17.56
N ARG A 454 -24.73 13.96 17.31
CA ARG A 454 -25.20 12.84 18.13
C ARG A 454 -24.17 11.69 18.16
N TRP A 455 -23.37 11.58 17.09
CA TRP A 455 -22.27 10.63 16.91
C TRP A 455 -20.93 11.37 16.92
N TYR A 456 -20.66 12.09 18.04
CA TYR A 456 -19.38 12.78 18.19
C TYR A 456 -18.17 11.81 18.15
N ASP A 457 -17.01 12.34 17.83
CA ASP A 457 -15.78 11.54 17.81
C ASP A 457 -15.38 11.14 19.24
N THR A 458 -15.86 9.95 19.63
CA THR A 458 -15.57 9.37 20.94
C THR A 458 -14.07 9.13 21.13
N GLY A 459 -13.33 8.84 20.04
CA GLY A 459 -11.88 8.65 20.08
C GLY A 459 -11.14 9.94 20.44
N LEU A 460 -11.54 11.07 19.85
CA LEU A 460 -10.94 12.37 20.16
C LEU A 460 -11.19 12.78 21.62
N VAL A 461 -12.44 12.65 22.09
CA VAL A 461 -12.79 12.97 23.48
C VAL A 461 -12.06 12.08 24.47
N ALA A 462 -11.97 10.77 24.20
CA ALA A 462 -11.21 9.83 25.01
C ALA A 462 -9.71 10.20 25.05
N THR A 463 -9.12 10.56 23.92
CA THR A 463 -7.72 11.01 23.84
C THR A 463 -7.49 12.23 24.72
N ILE A 464 -8.41 13.20 24.69
CA ILE A 464 -8.34 14.38 25.56
C ILE A 464 -8.41 13.95 27.03
N TYR A 465 -9.35 13.08 27.42
CA TYR A 465 -9.46 12.62 28.81
C TYR A 465 -8.21 11.85 29.28
N ILE A 466 -7.62 11.04 28.41
CA ILE A 466 -6.37 10.30 28.70
C ILE A 466 -5.20 11.30 28.92
N ARG A 467 -5.05 12.28 28.02
CA ARG A 467 -3.98 13.31 28.13
C ARG A 467 -4.13 14.19 29.36
N GLU A 468 -5.35 14.41 29.83
CA GLU A 468 -5.68 15.19 31.01
C GLU A 468 -5.85 14.33 32.29
N GLU A 469 -5.57 13.02 32.20
CA GLU A 469 -5.73 12.08 33.32
C GLU A 469 -7.13 12.14 33.99
N LYS A 470 -8.17 12.49 33.20
CA LYS A 470 -9.56 12.60 33.69
C LYS A 470 -10.25 11.21 33.63
N TRP A 471 -9.74 10.29 34.46
CA TRP A 471 -10.14 8.86 34.46
C TRP A 471 -11.61 8.67 34.77
N ASP A 472 -12.17 9.48 35.68
CA ASP A 472 -13.60 9.48 36.00
C ASP A 472 -14.48 9.76 34.75
N LYS A 473 -14.11 10.77 33.97
CA LYS A 473 -14.85 11.11 32.75
C LYS A 473 -14.66 10.08 31.64
N LEU A 474 -13.48 9.49 31.52
CA LEU A 474 -13.22 8.40 30.60
C LEU A 474 -14.04 7.16 30.97
N TRP A 475 -14.11 6.86 32.28
CA TRP A 475 -14.91 5.76 32.81
C TRP A 475 -16.41 5.95 32.56
N GLU A 476 -16.96 7.14 32.81
CA GLU A 476 -18.36 7.47 32.48
C GLU A 476 -18.65 7.25 31.00
N MET A 477 -17.75 7.70 30.12
CA MET A 477 -17.90 7.52 28.67
C MET A 477 -17.91 6.04 28.26
N VAL A 478 -17.11 5.19 28.90
CA VAL A 478 -17.09 3.74 28.66
C VAL A 478 -18.37 3.09 29.14
N LYS A 479 -18.93 3.53 30.28
CA LYS A 479 -20.22 3.03 30.79
C LYS A 479 -21.43 3.44 29.92
N GLU A 480 -21.39 4.63 29.31
CA GLU A 480 -22.44 5.09 28.38
C GLU A 480 -22.50 4.25 27.09
N ASN A 481 -21.38 3.66 26.67
CA ASN A 481 -21.27 2.86 25.44
C ASN A 481 -20.57 1.52 25.71
N PRO A 482 -21.17 0.61 26.48
CA PRO A 482 -20.51 -0.58 26.98
C PRO A 482 -20.47 -1.69 25.91
N ASP A 483 -19.61 -1.54 24.90
CA ASP A 483 -19.27 -2.57 23.94
C ASP A 483 -17.94 -3.26 24.34
N LEU A 484 -17.84 -4.58 24.11
CA LEU A 484 -16.65 -5.36 24.51
C LEU A 484 -15.35 -4.83 23.93
N SER A 485 -15.37 -4.39 22.66
CA SER A 485 -14.21 -3.83 21.99
C SER A 485 -13.89 -2.41 22.51
N PHE A 486 -14.89 -1.65 22.88
CA PHE A 486 -14.73 -0.31 23.44
C PHE A 486 -14.16 -0.36 24.86
N ILE A 487 -14.63 -1.30 25.69
CA ILE A 487 -14.06 -1.56 27.02
C ILE A 487 -12.59 -1.96 26.88
N GLU A 488 -12.27 -2.92 26.00
CA GLU A 488 -10.90 -3.40 25.73
C GLU A 488 -9.95 -2.28 25.33
N ARG A 489 -10.41 -1.35 24.50
CA ARG A 489 -9.61 -0.20 24.03
C ARG A 489 -9.11 0.69 25.15
N TYR A 490 -9.91 0.89 26.20
CA TYR A 490 -9.58 1.80 27.29
C TYR A 490 -9.22 1.09 28.60
N GLU A 491 -9.32 -0.23 28.67
CA GLU A 491 -9.02 -1.06 29.85
C GLU A 491 -7.66 -0.75 30.46
N THR A 492 -6.61 -0.64 29.64
CA THR A 492 -5.24 -0.42 30.11
C THR A 492 -5.09 0.91 30.87
N TYR A 493 -5.82 1.94 30.46
CA TYR A 493 -5.82 3.25 31.13
C TYR A 493 -6.66 3.24 32.41
N LEU A 494 -7.78 2.53 32.41
CA LEU A 494 -8.76 2.55 33.49
C LEU A 494 -8.52 1.49 34.57
N SER A 495 -7.81 0.41 34.23
CA SER A 495 -7.64 -0.74 35.16
C SER A 495 -6.95 -0.40 36.46
N LYS A 496 -6.13 0.66 36.51
CA LYS A 496 -5.50 1.13 37.75
C LYS A 496 -6.49 1.73 38.76
N HIS A 497 -7.65 2.19 38.30
CA HIS A 497 -8.63 2.91 39.08
C HIS A 497 -9.98 2.18 39.21
N TYR A 498 -10.34 1.38 38.20
CA TYR A 498 -11.69 0.79 38.04
C TYR A 498 -11.64 -0.70 37.66
N ALA A 499 -10.60 -1.45 38.13
CA ALA A 499 -10.41 -2.85 37.70
C ALA A 499 -11.62 -3.73 38.01
N ASP A 500 -12.21 -3.61 39.20
CA ASP A 500 -13.32 -4.43 39.66
C ASP A 500 -14.63 -4.11 38.92
N GLU A 501 -14.86 -2.81 38.65
CA GLU A 501 -16.00 -2.31 37.91
C GLU A 501 -15.90 -2.68 36.40
N ILE A 502 -14.69 -2.67 35.82
CA ILE A 502 -14.45 -3.15 34.46
C ILE A 502 -14.78 -4.62 34.33
N VAL A 503 -14.41 -5.43 35.33
CA VAL A 503 -14.76 -6.85 35.39
C VAL A 503 -16.27 -7.03 35.44
N ASP A 504 -17.01 -6.25 36.23
CA ASP A 504 -18.47 -6.30 36.27
C ASP A 504 -19.10 -5.90 34.94
N LEU A 505 -18.54 -4.90 34.27
CA LEU A 505 -18.98 -4.47 32.95
C LEU A 505 -18.75 -5.57 31.91
N TYR A 506 -17.60 -6.25 31.95
CA TYR A 506 -17.36 -7.41 31.09
C TYR A 506 -18.36 -8.55 31.32
N VAL A 507 -18.72 -8.86 32.61
CA VAL A 507 -19.72 -9.87 32.90
C VAL A 507 -21.04 -9.57 32.18
N SER A 508 -21.53 -8.33 32.31
CA SER A 508 -22.81 -7.93 31.69
C SER A 508 -22.74 -7.97 30.16
N GLN A 509 -21.63 -7.49 29.57
CA GLN A 509 -21.48 -7.40 28.13
C GLN A 509 -21.23 -8.77 27.47
N ILE A 510 -20.54 -9.70 28.13
CA ILE A 510 -20.37 -11.08 27.64
C ILE A 510 -21.72 -11.82 27.61
N LEU A 511 -22.54 -11.64 28.64
CA LEU A 511 -23.89 -12.24 28.67
C LEU A 511 -24.75 -11.70 27.52
N ASP A 512 -24.76 -10.39 27.33
CA ASP A 512 -25.50 -9.74 26.25
C ASP A 512 -24.97 -10.15 24.86
N TYR A 513 -23.67 -10.21 24.69
CA TYR A 513 -23.02 -10.65 23.46
C TYR A 513 -23.40 -12.09 23.08
N LEU A 514 -23.33 -13.04 24.02
CA LEU A 514 -23.69 -14.43 23.78
C LEU A 514 -25.19 -14.66 23.63
N ASN A 515 -26.01 -13.75 24.14
CA ASN A 515 -27.44 -13.76 23.90
C ASN A 515 -27.79 -13.42 22.44
N ARG A 516 -27.03 -12.51 21.82
CA ARG A 516 -27.25 -12.03 20.44
C ARG A 516 -26.51 -12.86 19.39
N ASN A 517 -25.43 -13.55 19.76
CA ASN A 517 -24.53 -14.20 18.83
C ASN A 517 -24.36 -15.68 19.09
N MET A 518 -24.26 -16.47 18.03
CA MET A 518 -24.01 -17.91 18.05
C MET A 518 -22.92 -18.27 17.03
N GLY A 519 -22.17 -19.34 17.34
CA GLY A 519 -21.08 -19.83 16.48
C GLY A 519 -19.75 -19.85 17.21
N ARG A 520 -18.82 -20.72 16.77
CA ARG A 520 -17.56 -20.99 17.47
C ARG A 520 -16.71 -19.73 17.61
N ASP A 521 -16.63 -18.89 16.59
CA ASP A 521 -15.84 -17.65 16.62
C ASP A 521 -16.35 -16.66 17.68
N HIS A 522 -17.67 -16.55 17.81
CA HIS A 522 -18.29 -15.75 18.87
C HIS A 522 -18.02 -16.32 20.28
N TYR A 523 -17.98 -17.64 20.40
CA TYR A 523 -17.67 -18.30 21.67
C TYR A 523 -16.20 -18.11 22.06
N GLN A 524 -15.28 -18.19 21.10
CA GLN A 524 -13.86 -17.89 21.31
C GLN A 524 -13.66 -16.42 21.71
N THR A 525 -14.40 -15.50 21.07
CA THR A 525 -14.39 -14.08 21.43
C THR A 525 -14.83 -13.88 22.87
N ALA A 526 -15.96 -14.44 23.29
CA ALA A 526 -16.42 -14.37 24.67
C ALA A 526 -15.40 -14.96 25.67
N CYS A 527 -14.82 -16.12 25.37
CA CYS A 527 -13.77 -16.74 26.19
C CYS A 527 -12.50 -15.88 26.26
N ARG A 528 -12.14 -15.15 25.20
CA ARG A 528 -11.04 -14.17 25.21
C ARG A 528 -11.29 -13.08 26.24
N TYR A 529 -12.49 -12.53 26.31
CA TYR A 529 -12.85 -11.51 27.30
C TYR A 529 -12.92 -12.08 28.73
N ILE A 530 -13.35 -13.31 28.93
CA ILE A 530 -13.29 -13.98 30.26
C ILE A 530 -11.83 -14.09 30.73
N ARG A 531 -10.90 -14.46 29.85
CA ARG A 531 -9.44 -14.47 30.19
C ARG A 531 -8.92 -13.08 30.54
N ARG A 532 -9.44 -12.01 29.92
CA ARG A 532 -9.09 -10.63 30.31
C ARG A 532 -9.58 -10.28 31.70
N MET A 533 -10.83 -10.67 32.05
CA MET A 533 -11.36 -10.51 33.41
C MET A 533 -10.43 -11.17 34.46
N ILE A 534 -9.93 -12.38 34.17
CA ILE A 534 -8.98 -13.08 35.04
C ILE A 534 -7.67 -12.31 35.20
N LYS A 535 -7.14 -11.75 34.09
CA LYS A 535 -5.92 -10.91 34.10
C LYS A 535 -6.10 -9.63 34.92
N LEU A 536 -7.30 -9.07 34.95
CA LEU A 536 -7.65 -7.89 35.77
C LEU A 536 -7.86 -8.24 37.26
N GLY A 537 -7.65 -9.49 37.69
CA GLY A 537 -7.85 -9.93 39.08
C GLY A 537 -9.25 -10.44 39.36
N GLY A 538 -10.18 -10.41 38.39
CA GLY A 538 -11.56 -10.81 38.54
C GLY A 538 -11.85 -12.32 38.47
N LYS A 539 -10.90 -13.19 38.86
CA LYS A 539 -11.04 -14.64 38.73
C LYS A 539 -12.34 -15.19 39.35
N ALA A 540 -12.68 -14.78 40.56
CA ALA A 540 -13.90 -15.23 41.22
C ALA A 540 -15.19 -14.87 40.47
N LYS A 541 -15.23 -13.68 39.83
CA LYS A 541 -16.35 -13.24 38.98
C LYS A 541 -16.38 -14.00 37.67
N ALA A 542 -15.19 -14.27 37.08
CA ALA A 542 -15.06 -15.08 35.87
C ALA A 542 -15.53 -16.53 36.09
N ASP A 543 -15.12 -17.18 37.20
CA ASP A 543 -15.57 -18.55 37.56
C ASP A 543 -17.10 -18.62 37.76
N LYS A 544 -17.70 -17.60 38.40
CA LYS A 544 -19.17 -17.49 38.53
C LYS A 544 -19.84 -17.32 37.17
N LEU A 545 -19.28 -16.47 36.30
CA LEU A 545 -19.81 -16.27 34.95
C LEU A 545 -19.75 -17.57 34.14
N ILE A 546 -18.62 -18.28 34.16
CA ILE A 546 -18.48 -19.58 33.49
C ILE A 546 -19.55 -20.58 33.98
N ALA A 547 -19.75 -20.69 35.31
CA ALA A 547 -20.79 -21.54 35.86
C ALA A 547 -22.19 -21.15 35.38
N GLN A 548 -22.48 -19.85 35.35
CA GLN A 548 -23.75 -19.32 34.84
C GLN A 548 -23.94 -19.63 33.35
N LEU A 549 -22.92 -19.44 32.51
CA LEU A 549 -22.95 -19.71 31.07
C LEU A 549 -23.19 -21.20 30.80
N ARG A 550 -22.60 -22.10 31.59
CA ARG A 550 -22.81 -23.55 31.49
C ARG A 550 -24.28 -23.94 31.75
N ILE A 551 -24.95 -23.24 32.64
CA ILE A 551 -26.38 -23.46 32.93
C ILE A 551 -27.25 -22.87 31.82
N LEU A 552 -27.05 -21.60 31.49
CA LEU A 552 -27.85 -20.85 30.50
C LEU A 552 -27.77 -21.45 29.08
N TYR A 553 -26.59 -21.91 28.70
CA TYR A 553 -26.31 -22.37 27.35
C TYR A 553 -25.89 -23.85 27.28
N ALA A 554 -26.43 -24.70 28.17
CA ALA A 554 -26.13 -26.13 28.22
C ALA A 554 -26.33 -26.86 26.86
N LYS A 555 -27.20 -26.35 26.00
CA LYS A 555 -27.50 -26.90 24.67
C LYS A 555 -26.52 -26.39 23.57
N ARG A 556 -25.45 -25.64 23.91
CA ARG A 556 -24.44 -25.16 22.98
C ARG A 556 -23.09 -25.91 23.20
N PRO A 557 -22.91 -27.12 22.62
CA PRO A 557 -21.73 -27.97 22.93
C PRO A 557 -20.40 -27.28 22.58
N ALA A 558 -20.34 -26.50 21.48
CA ALA A 558 -19.15 -25.76 21.07
C ALA A 558 -18.78 -24.68 22.08
N LEU A 559 -19.75 -24.00 22.71
CA LEU A 559 -19.46 -23.05 23.79
C LEU A 559 -18.87 -23.78 25.01
N MET A 560 -19.42 -24.96 25.38
CA MET A 560 -18.90 -25.75 26.51
C MET A 560 -17.43 -26.10 26.29
N GLN A 561 -17.08 -26.55 25.07
CA GLN A 561 -15.69 -26.86 24.71
C GLN A 561 -14.75 -25.64 24.81
N GLU A 562 -15.22 -24.46 24.39
CA GLU A 562 -14.38 -23.25 24.50
C GLU A 562 -14.26 -22.77 25.97
N LEU A 563 -15.29 -22.90 26.78
CA LEU A 563 -15.27 -22.62 28.24
C LEU A 563 -14.33 -23.57 29.02
N ASP A 564 -14.14 -24.82 28.55
CA ASP A 564 -13.18 -25.77 29.16
C ASP A 564 -11.73 -25.37 28.96
N ARG A 565 -11.46 -24.43 28.03
CA ARG A 565 -10.12 -23.92 27.70
C ARG A 565 -9.79 -22.58 28.37
N VAL A 566 -10.71 -22.00 29.12
CA VAL A 566 -10.48 -20.75 29.85
C VAL A 566 -9.76 -20.99 31.15
#